data_999c1a9fd71c0d20d30ed399fed1cb22
#
_entry.id   999c1a9fd71c0d20d30ed399fed1cb22
#
_cell.length_a   1.000
_cell.length_b   1.000
_cell.length_c   1.000
_cell.angle_alpha   90.00
_cell.angle_beta   90.00
_cell.angle_gamma   90.00
#
_symmetry.space_group_name_H-M   'P 1'
#
loop_
_entity.id
_entity.type
_entity.pdbx_description
1 polymer ?
#
loop_
_entity_poly.entity_id
_entity_poly.type
_entity_poly.pdbx_seq_one_letter_code
_entity_poly.pdbx_strand_id
1 'polypeptide(L)'
;VVTNKTPAGAYRGYGMPEIVFALERFVEKIAGVLDRDPVDYRREMLIRPEDLPYRDARGKLIDSGSHLEAFDQAVEWGRVARRRHVPEAGHRIGIGYATYVEGVGPTYFGTSGRWTVGDGAQVRIEPDGNVTVSSPVVDMGQGTRTMVATVTAEALGVPVDDVEVRLGDTDVTPYGLGSFGARSSIVAAGGIEKAAAEIQAKVLEIAAHKLEAAIDDLVIEDGHVYVRGSTGSFISLEEVAEAAYFRTFELPPGMTSGLSATSIYEPEGVDHLPDSNGQMNACVSYSNSTHVAVVDIDLATGDLSVIDYLAVHDCGPLIN
;
A
#
# COMPACT_ATOMS: atom_id res chain seq x y z
N VAL A 1 6.75 -25.25 17.28
CA VAL A 1 6.86 -26.67 16.87
C VAL A 1 8.31 -26.94 16.50
N VAL A 2 8.91 -27.96 17.10
CA VAL A 2 10.28 -28.38 16.77
C VAL A 2 10.21 -29.49 15.71
N THR A 3 10.94 -29.33 14.61
CA THR A 3 11.03 -30.29 13.52
C THR A 3 12.48 -30.46 13.09
N ASN A 4 12.76 -31.52 12.29
CA ASN A 4 14.09 -31.73 11.70
C ASN A 4 14.34 -30.90 10.43
N LYS A 5 13.40 -30.01 10.07
CA LYS A 5 13.52 -29.11 8.92
C LYS A 5 13.96 -27.71 9.38
N THR A 6 14.42 -26.91 8.45
CA THR A 6 14.68 -25.49 8.66
C THR A 6 13.45 -24.83 9.32
N PRO A 7 13.63 -24.00 10.37
CA PRO A 7 12.53 -23.29 10.98
C PRO A 7 11.78 -22.44 9.96
N ALA A 8 10.45 -22.45 10.02
CA ALA A 8 9.64 -21.53 9.24
C ALA A 8 9.83 -20.11 9.79
N GLY A 9 9.98 -19.15 8.89
CA GLY A 9 10.07 -17.72 9.20
C GLY A 9 8.96 -16.91 8.53
N ALA A 10 8.95 -15.62 8.78
CA ALA A 10 8.05 -14.69 8.12
C ALA A 10 8.33 -14.67 6.61
N TYR A 11 7.31 -14.96 5.82
CA TYR A 11 7.33 -14.88 4.38
C TYR A 11 6.01 -14.22 3.93
N ARG A 12 5.96 -13.67 2.73
CA ARG A 12 4.78 -12.98 2.16
C ARG A 12 3.48 -13.72 2.50
N GLY A 13 2.52 -13.03 3.14
CA GLY A 13 1.30 -13.62 3.70
C GLY A 13 1.43 -14.11 5.15
N TYR A 14 2.63 -14.36 5.67
CA TYR A 14 2.94 -14.64 7.08
C TYR A 14 2.01 -15.70 7.74
N GLY A 15 1.82 -16.82 7.06
CA GLY A 15 0.94 -17.91 7.49
C GLY A 15 -0.53 -17.77 7.05
N MET A 16 -0.92 -16.67 6.44
CA MET A 16 -2.29 -16.49 5.91
C MET A 16 -2.63 -17.50 4.80
N PRO A 17 -1.73 -17.85 3.85
CA PRO A 17 -2.05 -18.85 2.84
C PRO A 17 -2.43 -20.21 3.45
N GLU A 18 -1.71 -20.66 4.47
CA GLU A 18 -1.97 -21.93 5.17
C GLU A 18 -3.29 -21.89 5.94
N ILE A 19 -3.56 -20.77 6.61
CA ILE A 19 -4.81 -20.58 7.36
C ILE A 19 -6.00 -20.48 6.41
N VAL A 20 -5.90 -19.71 5.34
CA VAL A 20 -6.96 -19.58 4.34
C VAL A 20 -7.25 -20.90 3.68
N PHE A 21 -6.22 -21.69 3.31
CA PHE A 21 -6.42 -23.05 2.80
C PHE A 21 -7.24 -23.91 3.77
N ALA A 22 -6.85 -23.94 5.05
CA ALA A 22 -7.54 -24.72 6.06
C ALA A 22 -8.99 -24.25 6.27
N LEU A 23 -9.21 -22.94 6.36
CA LEU A 23 -10.53 -22.35 6.57
C LEU A 23 -11.47 -22.61 5.39
N GLU A 24 -10.99 -22.42 4.16
CA GLU A 24 -11.82 -22.63 2.97
C GLU A 24 -12.18 -24.12 2.78
N ARG A 25 -11.25 -25.04 3.06
CA ARG A 25 -11.56 -26.47 3.09
C ARG A 25 -12.55 -26.83 4.20
N PHE A 26 -12.49 -26.13 5.33
CA PHE A 26 -13.43 -26.33 6.44
C PHE A 26 -14.82 -25.81 6.10
N VAL A 27 -14.92 -24.65 5.47
CA VAL A 27 -16.17 -24.06 4.98
C VAL A 27 -16.87 -25.01 3.97
N GLU A 28 -16.12 -25.53 3.00
CA GLU A 28 -16.62 -26.55 2.06
C GLU A 28 -17.22 -27.77 2.80
N LYS A 29 -16.51 -28.25 3.80
CA LYS A 29 -16.91 -29.42 4.57
C LYS A 29 -18.17 -29.16 5.40
N ILE A 30 -18.25 -27.99 6.03
CA ILE A 30 -19.45 -27.58 6.80
C ILE A 30 -20.66 -27.46 5.87
N ALA A 31 -20.52 -26.78 4.75
CA ALA A 31 -21.59 -26.63 3.77
C ALA A 31 -22.12 -27.99 3.30
N GLY A 32 -21.22 -28.94 3.02
CA GLY A 32 -21.61 -30.31 2.65
C GLY A 32 -22.32 -31.07 3.77
N VAL A 33 -21.93 -30.89 5.03
CA VAL A 33 -22.62 -31.50 6.18
C VAL A 33 -24.03 -30.92 6.38
N LEU A 34 -24.17 -29.62 6.08
CA LEU A 34 -25.44 -28.89 6.20
C LEU A 34 -26.32 -29.03 4.96
N ASP A 35 -25.89 -29.79 3.94
CA ASP A 35 -26.55 -29.93 2.64
C ASP A 35 -26.85 -28.58 1.98
N ARG A 36 -25.84 -27.69 2.01
CA ARG A 36 -25.92 -26.32 1.47
C ARG A 36 -24.93 -26.12 0.33
N ASP A 37 -25.25 -25.23 -0.59
CA ASP A 37 -24.29 -24.77 -1.60
C ASP A 37 -23.14 -24.01 -0.89
N PRO A 38 -21.88 -24.40 -1.11
CA PRO A 38 -20.77 -23.78 -0.42
C PRO A 38 -20.50 -22.32 -0.84
N VAL A 39 -20.94 -21.87 -2.02
CA VAL A 39 -20.85 -20.47 -2.45
C VAL A 39 -21.87 -19.64 -1.67
N ASP A 40 -23.12 -20.10 -1.59
CA ASP A 40 -24.16 -19.39 -0.84
C ASP A 40 -23.83 -19.35 0.66
N TYR A 41 -23.26 -20.46 1.19
CA TYR A 41 -22.83 -20.51 2.58
C TYR A 41 -21.71 -19.50 2.89
N ARG A 42 -20.71 -19.33 2.00
CA ARG A 42 -19.67 -18.30 2.15
C ARG A 42 -20.27 -16.91 2.10
N ARG A 43 -21.13 -16.67 1.12
CA ARG A 43 -21.74 -15.36 0.90
C ARG A 43 -22.46 -14.83 2.14
N GLU A 44 -23.12 -15.67 2.90
CA GLU A 44 -23.81 -15.31 4.13
C GLU A 44 -22.87 -14.90 5.27
N MET A 45 -21.61 -15.36 5.24
CA MET A 45 -20.61 -15.07 6.27
C MET A 45 -19.77 -13.83 5.98
N LEU A 46 -19.91 -13.22 4.78
CA LEU A 46 -19.13 -12.04 4.41
C LEU A 46 -19.66 -10.79 5.08
N ILE A 47 -18.75 -9.86 5.34
CA ILE A 47 -19.09 -8.52 5.81
C ILE A 47 -19.90 -7.82 4.71
N ARG A 48 -21.06 -7.26 5.10
CA ARG A 48 -21.94 -6.53 4.19
C ARG A 48 -21.63 -5.03 4.23
N PRO A 49 -21.97 -4.28 3.17
CA PRO A 49 -21.76 -2.83 3.17
C PRO A 49 -22.42 -2.12 4.36
N GLU A 50 -23.60 -2.57 4.77
CA GLU A 50 -24.33 -2.02 5.91
C GLU A 50 -23.73 -2.34 7.29
N ASP A 51 -22.83 -3.33 7.36
CA ASP A 51 -22.12 -3.71 8.59
C ASP A 51 -20.85 -2.88 8.82
N LEU A 52 -20.40 -2.13 7.80
CA LEU A 52 -19.20 -1.31 7.89
C LEU A 52 -19.47 0.05 8.61
N PRO A 53 -18.58 0.51 9.46
CA PRO A 53 -17.30 -0.11 9.87
C PRO A 53 -17.53 -1.31 10.80
N TYR A 54 -16.91 -2.45 10.49
CA TYR A 54 -17.07 -3.70 11.21
C TYR A 54 -15.93 -3.92 12.23
N ARG A 55 -16.29 -4.17 13.49
CA ARG A 55 -15.32 -4.54 14.51
C ARG A 55 -15.42 -6.03 14.83
N ASP A 56 -14.33 -6.77 14.59
CA ASP A 56 -14.28 -8.19 14.89
C ASP A 56 -14.11 -8.46 16.40
N ALA A 57 -14.26 -9.74 16.80
CA ALA A 57 -14.15 -10.15 18.20
C ALA A 57 -12.76 -9.91 18.83
N ARG A 58 -11.74 -9.63 18.02
CA ARG A 58 -10.38 -9.32 18.46
C ARG A 58 -10.10 -7.82 18.54
N GLY A 59 -11.07 -6.99 18.17
CA GLY A 59 -10.97 -5.55 18.19
C GLY A 59 -10.51 -4.92 16.87
N LYS A 60 -10.27 -5.72 15.81
CA LYS A 60 -9.91 -5.18 14.49
C LYS A 60 -11.03 -4.33 13.94
N LEU A 61 -10.73 -3.14 13.49
CA LEU A 61 -11.68 -2.21 12.88
C LEU A 61 -11.51 -2.24 11.35
N ILE A 62 -12.39 -2.98 10.69
CA ILE A 62 -12.48 -3.00 9.22
C ILE A 62 -13.43 -1.87 8.83
N ASP A 63 -12.85 -0.79 8.35
CA ASP A 63 -13.55 0.48 8.12
C ASP A 63 -14.26 0.53 6.76
N SER A 64 -13.74 -0.22 5.80
CA SER A 64 -14.16 -0.22 4.40
C SER A 64 -13.90 -1.57 3.74
N GLY A 65 -14.33 -1.72 2.51
CA GLY A 65 -14.05 -2.88 1.67
C GLY A 65 -15.27 -3.35 0.87
N SER A 66 -14.99 -3.92 -0.29
CA SER A 66 -15.98 -4.46 -1.23
C SER A 66 -16.14 -5.98 -1.08
N HIS A 67 -16.23 -6.48 0.17
CA HIS A 67 -16.17 -7.91 0.49
C HIS A 67 -17.19 -8.75 -0.29
N LEU A 68 -18.45 -8.36 -0.28
CA LEU A 68 -19.53 -9.08 -0.95
C LEU A 68 -19.46 -8.91 -2.46
N GLU A 69 -19.19 -7.69 -2.93
CA GLU A 69 -19.10 -7.37 -4.36
C GLU A 69 -17.93 -8.12 -5.02
N ALA A 70 -16.75 -8.11 -4.39
CA ALA A 70 -15.57 -8.84 -4.86
C ALA A 70 -15.83 -10.34 -4.96
N PHE A 71 -16.54 -10.90 -3.97
CA PHE A 71 -16.93 -12.29 -3.98
C PHE A 71 -17.91 -12.61 -5.13
N ASP A 72 -18.95 -11.80 -5.31
CA ASP A 72 -19.95 -12.00 -6.35
C ASP A 72 -19.36 -11.90 -7.75
N GLN A 73 -18.47 -10.94 -8.00
CA GLN A 73 -17.73 -10.82 -9.26
C GLN A 73 -16.88 -12.06 -9.51
N ALA A 74 -16.16 -12.52 -8.50
CA ALA A 74 -15.31 -13.72 -8.58
C ALA A 74 -16.14 -14.97 -8.87
N VAL A 75 -17.29 -15.15 -8.21
CA VAL A 75 -18.20 -16.28 -8.43
C VAL A 75 -18.77 -16.29 -9.84
N GLU A 76 -19.24 -15.16 -10.34
CA GLU A 76 -19.78 -15.07 -11.70
C GLU A 76 -18.71 -15.37 -12.75
N TRP A 77 -17.52 -14.78 -12.61
CA TRP A 77 -16.40 -15.09 -13.50
C TRP A 77 -16.05 -16.59 -13.45
N GLY A 78 -15.96 -17.18 -12.28
CA GLY A 78 -15.62 -18.58 -12.11
C GLY A 78 -16.64 -19.53 -12.76
N ARG A 79 -17.93 -19.20 -12.66
CA ARG A 79 -19.00 -19.94 -13.35
C ARG A 79 -18.85 -19.86 -14.86
N VAL A 80 -18.53 -18.70 -15.42
CA VAL A 80 -18.30 -18.52 -16.86
C VAL A 80 -17.04 -19.25 -17.30
N ALA A 81 -15.93 -19.08 -16.59
CA ALA A 81 -14.64 -19.73 -16.90
C ALA A 81 -14.80 -21.25 -16.91
N ARG A 82 -15.40 -21.86 -15.89
CA ARG A 82 -15.64 -23.29 -15.83
C ARG A 82 -16.40 -23.84 -17.04
N ARG A 83 -17.38 -23.10 -17.57
CA ARG A 83 -18.18 -23.54 -18.74
C ARG A 83 -17.38 -23.53 -20.05
N ARG A 84 -16.27 -22.78 -20.12
CA ARG A 84 -15.41 -22.73 -21.31
C ARG A 84 -14.55 -24.00 -21.47
N HIS A 85 -14.31 -24.70 -20.38
CA HIS A 85 -13.45 -25.87 -20.35
C HIS A 85 -14.28 -27.16 -20.41
N VAL A 86 -14.01 -27.99 -21.43
CA VAL A 86 -14.57 -29.31 -21.58
C VAL A 86 -13.51 -30.31 -21.14
N PRO A 87 -13.77 -31.11 -20.09
CA PRO A 87 -12.79 -32.06 -19.61
C PRO A 87 -12.52 -33.17 -20.66
N GLU A 88 -11.27 -33.58 -20.76
CA GLU A 88 -10.91 -34.79 -21.50
C GLU A 88 -11.46 -36.04 -20.82
N ALA A 89 -11.43 -37.17 -21.56
CA ALA A 89 -11.86 -38.46 -21.00
C ALA A 89 -10.95 -38.85 -19.82
N GLY A 90 -11.52 -39.10 -18.67
CA GLY A 90 -10.77 -39.40 -17.43
C GLY A 90 -10.39 -38.15 -16.60
N HIS A 91 -10.72 -36.95 -17.07
CA HIS A 91 -10.45 -35.71 -16.38
C HIS A 91 -11.73 -35.08 -15.78
N ARG A 92 -11.53 -34.18 -14.82
CA ARG A 92 -12.63 -33.40 -14.23
C ARG A 92 -12.22 -31.94 -14.03
N ILE A 93 -13.08 -31.01 -14.47
CA ILE A 93 -12.90 -29.59 -14.20
C ILE A 93 -13.46 -29.27 -12.80
N GLY A 94 -12.60 -28.74 -11.94
CA GLY A 94 -12.92 -28.23 -10.62
C GLY A 94 -12.87 -26.70 -10.58
N ILE A 95 -13.57 -26.14 -9.59
CA ILE A 95 -13.49 -24.72 -9.26
C ILE A 95 -13.33 -24.56 -7.75
N GLY A 96 -12.43 -23.70 -7.33
CA GLY A 96 -12.22 -23.37 -5.93
C GLY A 96 -12.24 -21.85 -5.70
N TYR A 97 -12.71 -21.46 -4.53
CA TYR A 97 -12.77 -20.05 -4.09
C TYR A 97 -11.99 -19.90 -2.81
N ALA A 98 -11.32 -18.74 -2.68
CA ALA A 98 -10.71 -18.32 -1.43
C ALA A 98 -10.98 -16.82 -1.23
N THR A 99 -11.53 -16.46 -0.07
CA THR A 99 -11.77 -15.06 0.28
C THR A 99 -11.15 -14.72 1.63
N TYR A 100 -10.55 -13.54 1.72
CA TYR A 100 -9.84 -13.14 2.93
C TYR A 100 -9.78 -11.62 3.10
N VAL A 101 -9.48 -11.23 4.33
CA VAL A 101 -9.16 -9.86 4.73
C VAL A 101 -7.75 -9.86 5.31
N GLU A 102 -6.89 -9.01 4.76
CA GLU A 102 -5.50 -8.86 5.19
C GLU A 102 -5.32 -7.52 5.90
N GLY A 103 -4.77 -7.58 7.13
CA GLY A 103 -4.39 -6.39 7.87
C GLY A 103 -2.99 -5.92 7.47
N VAL A 104 -2.83 -4.62 7.22
CA VAL A 104 -1.58 -4.01 6.78
C VAL A 104 -1.08 -2.98 7.78
N GLY A 105 0.25 -2.79 7.85
CA GLY A 105 0.89 -1.85 8.76
C GLY A 105 0.67 -2.22 10.25
N PRO A 106 1.12 -3.41 10.70
CA PRO A 106 0.88 -3.83 12.08
C PRO A 106 1.68 -3.00 13.09
N THR A 107 1.08 -2.77 14.28
CA THR A 107 1.71 -2.10 15.43
C THR A 107 2.55 -3.05 16.29
N TYR A 108 2.61 -4.32 15.94
CA TYR A 108 3.43 -5.32 16.64
C TYR A 108 4.09 -6.27 15.64
N PHE A 109 5.20 -6.86 16.05
CA PHE A 109 5.91 -7.87 15.27
C PHE A 109 6.18 -9.11 16.13
N GLY A 110 5.35 -10.14 15.95
CA GLY A 110 5.46 -11.42 16.65
C GLY A 110 5.52 -11.29 18.16
N THR A 111 6.45 -12.02 18.79
CA THR A 111 6.70 -11.97 20.24
C THR A 111 7.71 -10.89 20.66
N SER A 112 8.26 -10.16 19.71
CA SER A 112 9.37 -9.22 19.94
C SER A 112 8.95 -7.92 20.61
N GLY A 113 7.66 -7.73 20.90
CA GLY A 113 7.16 -6.57 21.61
C GLY A 113 6.42 -5.59 20.72
N ARG A 114 6.25 -4.38 21.23
CA ARG A 114 5.46 -3.33 20.63
C ARG A 114 6.35 -2.39 19.87
N TRP A 115 5.91 -2.04 18.67
CA TRP A 115 6.65 -1.14 17.79
C TRP A 115 5.76 0.03 17.42
N THR A 116 6.35 1.21 17.28
CA THR A 116 5.68 2.28 16.54
C THR A 116 5.52 1.85 15.09
N VAL A 117 4.44 2.26 14.46
CA VAL A 117 4.22 1.98 13.03
C VAL A 117 5.03 2.93 12.17
N GLY A 118 5.35 4.12 12.69
CA GLY A 118 5.95 5.23 11.97
C GLY A 118 7.30 4.91 11.36
N ASP A 119 7.52 5.42 10.18
CA ASP A 119 8.83 5.55 9.53
C ASP A 119 8.94 6.90 8.85
N GLY A 120 10.18 7.27 8.53
CA GLY A 120 10.48 8.56 7.94
C GLY A 120 10.79 8.50 6.46
N ALA A 121 10.76 9.69 5.87
CA ALA A 121 11.38 9.97 4.60
C ALA A 121 12.12 11.31 4.68
N GLN A 122 13.23 11.40 3.98
CA GLN A 122 13.89 12.66 3.68
C GLN A 122 13.69 12.95 2.21
N VAL A 123 13.26 14.16 1.90
CA VAL A 123 13.10 14.65 0.54
C VAL A 123 13.96 15.90 0.38
N ARG A 124 14.59 16.04 -0.77
CA ARG A 124 15.42 17.20 -1.09
C ARG A 124 15.31 17.54 -2.57
N ILE A 125 15.08 18.80 -2.89
CA ILE A 125 15.29 19.32 -4.23
C ILE A 125 16.77 19.74 -4.30
N GLU A 126 17.50 19.18 -5.24
CA GLU A 126 18.92 19.47 -5.47
C GLU A 126 19.09 20.83 -6.19
N PRO A 127 20.30 21.41 -6.17
CA PRO A 127 20.54 22.71 -6.83
C PRO A 127 20.22 22.75 -8.32
N ASP A 128 20.23 21.61 -9.00
CA ASP A 128 19.89 21.45 -10.42
C ASP A 128 18.40 21.18 -10.68
N GLY A 129 17.57 21.25 -9.65
CA GLY A 129 16.15 21.00 -9.74
C GLY A 129 15.71 19.54 -9.63
N ASN A 130 16.65 18.58 -9.70
CA ASN A 130 16.36 17.17 -9.47
C ASN A 130 15.95 16.90 -8.02
N VAL A 131 15.28 15.80 -7.78
CA VAL A 131 14.80 15.42 -6.45
C VAL A 131 15.51 14.16 -5.95
N THR A 132 16.02 14.19 -4.73
CA THR A 132 16.48 13.00 -4.02
C THR A 132 15.49 12.67 -2.90
N VAL A 133 15.02 11.41 -2.86
CA VAL A 133 14.22 10.90 -1.75
C VAL A 133 14.91 9.70 -1.11
N SER A 134 14.99 9.69 0.23
CA SER A 134 15.53 8.57 0.98
C SER A 134 14.55 8.09 2.05
N SER A 135 14.42 6.76 2.18
CA SER A 135 13.53 6.13 3.16
C SER A 135 14.13 4.81 3.66
N PRO A 136 13.90 4.42 4.93
CA PRO A 136 14.41 3.18 5.49
C PRO A 136 13.70 1.92 4.96
N VAL A 137 12.60 2.06 4.22
CA VAL A 137 11.94 0.92 3.59
C VAL A 137 12.84 0.26 2.54
N VAL A 138 12.66 -1.04 2.31
CA VAL A 138 13.52 -1.82 1.40
C VAL A 138 12.73 -2.37 0.23
N ASP A 139 13.33 -2.38 -0.94
CA ASP A 139 12.77 -3.05 -2.12
C ASP A 139 13.28 -4.52 -2.13
N MET A 140 12.33 -5.45 -2.13
CA MET A 140 12.56 -6.90 -2.20
C MET A 140 11.96 -7.50 -3.48
N GLY A 141 11.78 -6.68 -4.53
CA GLY A 141 11.14 -7.06 -5.79
C GLY A 141 9.64 -6.74 -5.87
N GLN A 142 9.07 -6.07 -4.84
CA GLN A 142 7.65 -5.70 -4.80
C GLN A 142 7.36 -4.29 -5.36
N GLY A 143 8.35 -3.61 -5.97
CA GLY A 143 8.18 -2.32 -6.62
C GLY A 143 8.19 -1.11 -5.67
N THR A 144 8.76 -1.24 -4.48
CA THR A 144 8.83 -0.13 -3.50
C THR A 144 9.59 1.08 -4.07
N ARG A 145 10.65 0.86 -4.83
CA ARG A 145 11.41 1.96 -5.46
C ARG A 145 10.53 2.78 -6.40
N THR A 146 9.76 2.11 -7.27
CA THR A 146 8.85 2.77 -8.21
C THR A 146 7.75 3.52 -7.45
N MET A 147 7.17 2.91 -6.43
CA MET A 147 6.14 3.53 -5.60
C MET A 147 6.68 4.80 -4.92
N VAL A 148 7.87 4.75 -4.33
CA VAL A 148 8.50 5.93 -3.69
C VAL A 148 8.78 7.03 -4.71
N ALA A 149 9.30 6.70 -5.90
CA ALA A 149 9.50 7.68 -6.97
C ALA A 149 8.19 8.35 -7.38
N THR A 150 7.15 7.55 -7.64
CA THR A 150 5.84 8.04 -8.08
C THR A 150 5.19 8.98 -7.04
N VAL A 151 5.15 8.55 -5.78
CA VAL A 151 4.59 9.39 -4.69
C VAL A 151 5.37 10.70 -4.53
N THR A 152 6.70 10.65 -4.62
CA THR A 152 7.54 11.85 -4.51
C THR A 152 7.30 12.80 -5.68
N ALA A 153 7.25 12.26 -6.89
CA ALA A 153 7.01 13.03 -8.11
C ALA A 153 5.65 13.74 -8.06
N GLU A 154 4.60 13.01 -7.69
CA GLU A 154 3.25 13.55 -7.53
C GLU A 154 3.19 14.60 -6.42
N ALA A 155 3.77 14.32 -5.25
CA ALA A 155 3.78 15.22 -4.12
C ALA A 155 4.54 16.53 -4.39
N LEU A 156 5.53 16.56 -5.28
CA LEU A 156 6.30 17.75 -5.61
C LEU A 156 5.93 18.40 -6.94
N GLY A 157 5.11 17.73 -7.77
CA GLY A 157 4.76 18.21 -9.11
C GLY A 157 5.93 18.16 -10.09
N VAL A 158 6.76 17.10 -10.01
CA VAL A 158 7.92 16.88 -10.89
C VAL A 158 7.76 15.60 -11.73
N PRO A 159 8.45 15.49 -12.87
CA PRO A 159 8.53 14.23 -13.59
C PRO A 159 9.14 13.11 -12.72
N VAL A 160 8.63 11.89 -12.86
CA VAL A 160 9.14 10.74 -12.09
C VAL A 160 10.60 10.39 -12.41
N ASP A 161 11.05 10.69 -13.62
CA ASP A 161 12.43 10.46 -14.07
C ASP A 161 13.44 11.41 -13.40
N ASP A 162 12.98 12.52 -12.83
CA ASP A 162 13.80 13.49 -12.10
C ASP A 162 13.95 13.11 -10.61
N VAL A 163 13.41 11.94 -10.19
CA VAL A 163 13.45 11.49 -8.80
C VAL A 163 14.46 10.38 -8.58
N GLU A 164 15.55 10.67 -7.88
CA GLU A 164 16.51 9.68 -7.39
C GLU A 164 16.02 9.08 -6.07
N VAL A 165 15.88 7.75 -6.03
CA VAL A 165 15.38 7.02 -4.84
C VAL A 165 16.49 6.26 -4.14
N ARG A 166 16.65 6.46 -2.83
CA ARG A 166 17.60 5.76 -1.95
C ARG A 166 16.84 5.02 -0.85
N LEU A 167 16.95 3.69 -0.83
CA LEU A 167 16.19 2.84 0.09
C LEU A 167 17.12 1.96 0.92
N GLY A 168 16.81 1.85 2.23
CA GLY A 168 17.42 0.89 3.14
C GLY A 168 18.91 1.06 3.39
N ASP A 169 19.49 2.18 3.01
CA ASP A 169 20.88 2.53 3.27
C ASP A 169 20.95 3.31 4.59
N THR A 170 21.46 2.67 5.63
CA THR A 170 21.51 3.23 6.99
C THR A 170 22.45 4.43 7.13
N ASP A 171 23.31 4.68 6.13
CA ASP A 171 24.20 5.84 6.16
C ASP A 171 23.50 7.12 5.68
N VAL A 172 22.44 6.98 4.86
CA VAL A 172 21.78 8.13 4.22
C VAL A 172 20.28 8.21 4.44
N THR A 173 19.64 7.14 4.95
CA THR A 173 18.20 7.14 5.23
C THR A 173 17.91 7.54 6.68
N PRO A 174 16.76 8.15 6.96
CA PRO A 174 16.31 8.32 8.33
C PRO A 174 16.23 6.97 9.05
N TYR A 175 16.25 7.01 10.39
CA TYR A 175 15.98 5.81 11.17
C TYR A 175 14.57 5.28 10.90
N GLY A 176 14.43 3.95 10.79
CA GLY A 176 13.16 3.29 10.59
C GLY A 176 13.25 1.79 10.74
N LEU A 177 12.11 1.12 10.64
CA LEU A 177 11.97 -0.32 10.88
C LEU A 177 12.10 -1.17 9.60
N GLY A 178 12.14 -0.53 8.43
CA GLY A 178 12.22 -1.24 7.14
C GLY A 178 10.88 -1.82 6.66
N SER A 179 10.95 -2.82 5.78
CA SER A 179 9.79 -3.38 5.07
C SER A 179 9.34 -4.70 5.67
N PHE A 180 8.13 -4.74 6.22
CA PHE A 180 7.42 -5.94 6.68
C PHE A 180 5.92 -5.63 6.84
N GLY A 181 5.05 -6.65 6.93
CA GLY A 181 3.62 -6.48 7.24
C GLY A 181 2.87 -5.52 6.32
N ALA A 182 3.28 -5.41 5.06
CA ALA A 182 2.71 -4.52 4.05
C ALA A 182 2.68 -3.02 4.44
N ARG A 183 3.58 -2.57 5.35
CA ARG A 183 3.61 -1.19 5.86
C ARG A 183 4.30 -0.18 4.94
N SER A 184 5.16 -0.64 4.03
CA SER A 184 6.08 0.23 3.28
C SER A 184 5.38 1.36 2.52
N SER A 185 4.29 1.08 1.80
CA SER A 185 3.54 2.10 1.07
C SER A 185 2.91 3.13 2.02
N ILE A 186 2.37 2.70 3.14
CA ILE A 186 1.71 3.59 4.11
C ILE A 186 2.72 4.56 4.74
N VAL A 187 3.80 4.01 5.31
CA VAL A 187 4.72 4.84 6.11
C VAL A 187 5.67 5.66 5.25
N ALA A 188 6.12 5.12 4.10
CA ALA A 188 6.96 5.88 3.19
C ALA A 188 6.17 6.99 2.50
N ALA A 189 4.98 6.69 1.96
CA ALA A 189 4.14 7.70 1.32
C ALA A 189 3.79 8.83 2.29
N GLY A 190 3.27 8.52 3.48
CA GLY A 190 2.93 9.54 4.47
C GLY A 190 4.15 10.37 4.94
N GLY A 191 5.33 9.76 5.06
CA GLY A 191 6.57 10.48 5.35
C GLY A 191 6.98 11.40 4.21
N ILE A 192 6.87 10.93 2.96
CA ILE A 192 7.16 11.72 1.75
C ILE A 192 6.20 12.89 1.64
N GLU A 193 4.89 12.66 1.76
CA GLU A 193 3.87 13.71 1.67
C GLU A 193 4.10 14.84 2.69
N LYS A 194 4.41 14.48 3.94
CA LYS A 194 4.74 15.48 4.96
C LYS A 194 6.01 16.27 4.64
N ALA A 195 7.08 15.59 4.23
CA ALA A 195 8.33 16.26 3.87
C ALA A 195 8.17 17.12 2.61
N ALA A 196 7.44 16.63 1.61
CA ALA A 196 7.15 17.36 0.39
C ALA A 196 6.32 18.63 0.66
N ALA A 197 5.32 18.56 1.55
CA ALA A 197 4.52 19.72 1.91
C ALA A 197 5.36 20.84 2.54
N GLU A 198 6.35 20.51 3.37
CA GLU A 198 7.29 21.49 3.92
C GLU A 198 8.16 22.14 2.84
N ILE A 199 8.61 21.35 1.87
CA ILE A 199 9.41 21.85 0.74
C ILE A 199 8.55 22.69 -0.20
N GLN A 200 7.35 22.22 -0.55
CA GLN A 200 6.42 22.97 -1.39
C GLN A 200 6.10 24.35 -0.82
N ALA A 201 5.88 24.45 0.50
CA ALA A 201 5.64 25.74 1.13
C ALA A 201 6.79 26.72 0.89
N LYS A 202 8.05 26.25 1.02
CA LYS A 202 9.24 27.07 0.73
C LYS A 202 9.35 27.43 -0.75
N VAL A 203 9.14 26.45 -1.64
CA VAL A 203 9.17 26.65 -3.10
C VAL A 203 8.16 27.72 -3.51
N LEU A 204 6.93 27.61 -3.04
CA LEU A 204 5.87 28.59 -3.35
C LEU A 204 6.16 29.96 -2.78
N GLU A 205 6.74 30.06 -1.59
CA GLU A 205 7.12 31.35 -0.99
C GLU A 205 8.25 32.04 -1.77
N ILE A 206 9.27 31.27 -2.21
CA ILE A 206 10.35 31.80 -3.07
C ILE A 206 9.79 32.23 -4.43
N ALA A 207 8.97 31.40 -5.05
CA ALA A 207 8.35 31.70 -6.34
C ALA A 207 7.42 32.92 -6.27
N ALA A 208 6.60 33.04 -5.23
CA ALA A 208 5.74 34.20 -4.99
C ALA A 208 6.54 35.50 -4.90
N HIS A 209 7.67 35.44 -4.18
CA HIS A 209 8.58 36.59 -4.07
C HIS A 209 9.22 37.00 -5.41
N LYS A 210 9.66 36.00 -6.19
CA LYS A 210 10.32 36.22 -7.49
C LYS A 210 9.36 36.61 -8.61
N LEU A 211 8.15 36.04 -8.61
CA LEU A 211 7.11 36.32 -9.60
C LEU A 211 6.19 37.52 -9.25
N GLU A 212 6.38 38.11 -8.07
CA GLU A 212 5.52 39.15 -7.52
C GLU A 212 4.02 38.76 -7.53
N ALA A 213 3.74 37.48 -7.19
CA ALA A 213 2.41 36.87 -7.21
C ALA A 213 1.98 36.41 -5.80
N ALA A 214 0.68 36.25 -5.59
CA ALA A 214 0.18 35.67 -4.35
C ALA A 214 0.42 34.16 -4.34
N ILE A 215 0.76 33.56 -3.19
CA ILE A 215 1.01 32.12 -3.06
C ILE A 215 -0.21 31.30 -3.52
N ASP A 216 -1.42 31.75 -3.21
CA ASP A 216 -2.67 31.07 -3.57
C ASP A 216 -2.92 31.03 -5.09
N ASP A 217 -2.24 31.88 -5.86
CA ASP A 217 -2.32 31.92 -7.32
C ASP A 217 -1.26 31.03 -7.99
N LEU A 218 -0.38 30.38 -7.22
CA LEU A 218 0.69 29.55 -7.74
C LEU A 218 0.29 28.07 -7.78
N VAL A 219 0.87 27.35 -8.74
CA VAL A 219 0.77 25.88 -8.89
C VAL A 219 2.11 25.33 -9.32
N ILE A 220 2.49 24.18 -8.76
CA ILE A 220 3.70 23.44 -9.16
C ILE A 220 3.27 22.31 -10.08
N GLU A 221 3.82 22.26 -11.28
CA GLU A 221 3.53 21.25 -12.29
C GLU A 221 4.75 21.07 -13.23
N ASP A 222 5.07 19.85 -13.56
CA ASP A 222 6.18 19.49 -14.46
C ASP A 222 7.49 20.22 -14.17
N GLY A 223 7.89 20.28 -12.89
CA GLY A 223 9.13 20.91 -12.47
C GLY A 223 9.16 22.45 -12.57
N HIS A 224 8.00 23.08 -12.71
CA HIS A 224 7.85 24.54 -12.78
C HIS A 224 6.80 25.04 -11.81
N VAL A 225 6.94 26.30 -11.39
CA VAL A 225 5.93 27.03 -10.63
C VAL A 225 5.30 28.06 -11.53
N TYR A 226 4.00 27.92 -11.79
CA TYR A 226 3.22 28.81 -12.67
C TYR A 226 2.30 29.70 -11.88
N VAL A 227 2.04 30.90 -12.43
CA VAL A 227 0.90 31.71 -11.98
C VAL A 227 -0.37 31.18 -12.65
N ARG A 228 -1.36 30.79 -11.84
CA ARG A 228 -2.62 30.22 -12.31
C ARG A 228 -3.32 31.13 -13.31
N GLY A 229 -3.66 30.58 -14.47
CA GLY A 229 -4.28 31.35 -15.56
C GLY A 229 -3.30 32.17 -16.42
N SER A 230 -1.97 32.13 -16.15
CA SER A 230 -0.95 32.81 -16.92
C SER A 230 0.22 31.86 -17.23
N THR A 231 0.13 31.14 -18.34
CA THR A 231 1.18 30.18 -18.75
C THR A 231 2.51 30.82 -19.17
N GLY A 232 2.54 32.15 -19.34
CA GLY A 232 3.76 32.91 -19.65
C GLY A 232 4.51 33.41 -18.42
N SER A 233 3.94 33.28 -17.21
CA SER A 233 4.58 33.69 -15.96
C SER A 233 4.86 32.44 -15.13
N PHE A 234 6.12 32.01 -15.14
CA PHE A 234 6.58 30.83 -14.44
C PHE A 234 8.05 30.96 -14.04
N ILE A 235 8.47 30.09 -13.12
CA ILE A 235 9.86 29.89 -12.70
C ILE A 235 10.13 28.39 -12.60
N SER A 236 11.30 27.91 -13.03
CA SER A 236 11.66 26.51 -12.89
C SER A 236 12.05 26.15 -11.44
N LEU A 237 11.92 24.88 -11.07
CA LEU A 237 12.43 24.40 -9.78
C LEU A 237 13.94 24.54 -9.66
N GLU A 238 14.68 24.44 -10.78
CA GLU A 238 16.12 24.72 -10.82
C GLU A 238 16.41 26.17 -10.38
N GLU A 239 15.70 27.17 -10.93
CA GLU A 239 15.90 28.59 -10.56
C GLU A 239 15.50 28.86 -9.10
N VAL A 240 14.46 28.17 -8.60
CA VAL A 240 14.06 28.22 -7.17
C VAL A 240 15.16 27.61 -6.30
N ALA A 241 15.69 26.45 -6.69
CA ALA A 241 16.75 25.76 -5.98
C ALA A 241 18.07 26.56 -5.98
N GLU A 242 18.44 27.15 -7.13
CA GLU A 242 19.58 28.08 -7.17
C GLU A 242 19.43 29.26 -6.19
N ALA A 243 18.25 29.84 -6.11
CA ALA A 243 17.98 30.90 -5.13
C ALA A 243 18.14 30.37 -3.69
N ALA A 244 17.59 29.19 -3.41
CA ALA A 244 17.61 28.58 -2.08
C ALA A 244 19.03 28.18 -1.60
N TYR A 245 19.95 27.81 -2.52
CA TYR A 245 21.27 27.30 -2.16
C TYR A 245 22.41 28.30 -2.42
N PHE A 246 22.36 29.03 -3.53
CA PHE A 246 23.49 29.84 -4.00
C PHE A 246 23.23 31.34 -4.01
N ARG A 247 21.95 31.76 -4.11
CA ARG A 247 21.55 33.18 -4.16
C ARG A 247 20.65 33.55 -2.98
N THR A 248 21.08 33.19 -1.78
CA THR A 248 20.27 33.35 -0.55
C THR A 248 19.85 34.80 -0.25
N PHE A 249 20.50 35.78 -0.88
CA PHE A 249 20.12 37.19 -0.84
C PHE A 249 18.85 37.52 -1.65
N GLU A 250 18.38 36.57 -2.48
CA GLU A 250 17.12 36.64 -3.24
C GLU A 250 15.97 35.99 -2.48
N LEU A 251 16.22 35.40 -1.32
CA LEU A 251 15.18 34.75 -0.53
C LEU A 251 14.28 35.78 0.19
N PRO A 252 13.01 35.45 0.44
CA PRO A 252 12.14 36.23 1.31
C PRO A 252 12.80 36.50 2.68
N PRO A 253 12.56 37.69 3.28
CA PRO A 253 13.13 38.03 4.57
C PRO A 253 12.83 37.01 5.67
N GLY A 254 13.87 36.47 6.32
CA GLY A 254 13.75 35.50 7.40
C GLY A 254 13.67 34.03 6.96
N MET A 255 13.66 33.75 5.66
CA MET A 255 13.68 32.39 5.16
C MET A 255 15.06 31.77 5.32
N THR A 256 15.10 30.50 5.76
CA THR A 256 16.34 29.71 5.84
C THR A 256 16.66 29.09 4.47
N SER A 257 17.95 29.02 4.14
CA SER A 257 18.46 28.38 2.92
C SER A 257 18.12 26.88 2.85
N GLY A 258 18.13 26.35 1.63
CA GLY A 258 17.98 24.91 1.33
C GLY A 258 16.53 24.42 1.21
N LEU A 259 16.36 23.41 0.35
CA LEU A 259 15.07 22.76 0.05
C LEU A 259 15.14 21.28 0.45
N SER A 260 15.26 21.03 1.74
CA SER A 260 15.31 19.67 2.30
C SER A 260 14.44 19.58 3.54
N ALA A 261 13.68 18.50 3.65
CA ALA A 261 12.86 18.19 4.81
C ALA A 261 12.97 16.70 5.17
N THR A 262 12.92 16.41 6.47
CA THR A 262 12.85 15.04 6.99
C THR A 262 11.63 14.94 7.87
N SER A 263 10.75 14.00 7.56
CA SER A 263 9.50 13.81 8.27
C SER A 263 9.29 12.35 8.67
N ILE A 264 8.63 12.15 9.80
CA ILE A 264 8.14 10.84 10.23
C ILE A 264 6.62 10.86 10.15
N TYR A 265 6.07 9.84 9.50
CA TYR A 265 4.64 9.61 9.48
C TYR A 265 4.28 8.48 10.43
N GLU A 266 3.40 8.75 11.35
CA GLU A 266 2.79 7.75 12.23
C GLU A 266 1.29 7.72 11.96
N PRO A 267 0.76 6.59 11.46
CA PRO A 267 -0.66 6.46 11.17
C PRO A 267 -1.51 6.56 12.44
N GLU A 268 -2.66 7.21 12.31
CA GLU A 268 -3.63 7.35 13.39
C GLU A 268 -4.61 6.15 13.42
N GLY A 269 -5.38 6.04 14.50
CA GLY A 269 -6.47 5.04 14.61
C GLY A 269 -6.02 3.61 14.89
N VAL A 270 -4.77 3.39 15.28
CA VAL A 270 -4.22 2.09 15.64
C VAL A 270 -3.93 1.99 17.14
N ASP A 271 -4.10 0.78 17.67
CA ASP A 271 -3.79 0.49 19.05
C ASP A 271 -2.38 -0.12 19.17
N HIS A 272 -1.58 0.39 20.12
CA HIS A 272 -0.27 -0.18 20.46
C HIS A 272 -0.35 -1.18 21.61
N LEU A 273 -1.48 -1.24 22.29
CA LEU A 273 -1.75 -2.07 23.45
C LEU A 273 -3.15 -2.66 23.36
N PRO A 274 -3.35 -3.94 23.74
CA PRO A 274 -4.69 -4.45 23.91
C PRO A 274 -5.39 -3.74 25.07
N ASP A 275 -6.70 -3.62 24.95
CA ASP A 275 -7.58 -3.14 26.01
C ASP A 275 -7.70 -4.15 27.17
N SER A 276 -8.56 -3.86 28.16
CA SER A 276 -8.80 -4.75 29.30
C SER A 276 -9.41 -6.10 28.94
N ASN A 277 -10.00 -6.23 27.74
CA ASN A 277 -10.59 -7.46 27.21
C ASN A 277 -9.62 -8.21 26.29
N GLY A 278 -8.40 -7.70 26.08
CA GLY A 278 -7.44 -8.25 25.15
C GLY A 278 -7.73 -7.93 23.68
N GLN A 279 -8.62 -6.97 23.40
CA GLN A 279 -8.95 -6.53 22.04
C GLN A 279 -8.02 -5.41 21.59
N MET A 280 -7.71 -5.39 20.28
CA MET A 280 -6.75 -4.44 19.72
C MET A 280 -6.95 -4.25 18.22
N ASN A 281 -7.07 -3.00 17.77
CA ASN A 281 -6.96 -2.66 16.36
C ASN A 281 -5.50 -2.43 15.99
N ALA A 282 -4.79 -3.51 15.70
CA ALA A 282 -3.34 -3.51 15.53
C ALA A 282 -2.84 -3.26 14.10
N CYS A 283 -3.72 -2.96 13.17
CA CYS A 283 -3.36 -2.70 11.77
C CYS A 283 -3.93 -1.37 11.31
N VAL A 284 -3.15 -0.66 10.48
CA VAL A 284 -3.53 0.66 9.97
C VAL A 284 -4.74 0.58 9.06
N SER A 285 -4.78 -0.45 8.19
CA SER A 285 -5.89 -0.65 7.27
C SER A 285 -6.06 -2.13 6.94
N TYR A 286 -7.14 -2.44 6.22
CA TYR A 286 -7.49 -3.79 5.84
C TYR A 286 -7.87 -3.82 4.37
N SER A 287 -7.16 -4.62 3.58
CA SER A 287 -7.54 -4.95 2.20
C SER A 287 -8.33 -6.25 2.17
N ASN A 288 -9.15 -6.43 1.15
CA ASN A 288 -9.84 -7.70 0.93
C ASN A 288 -9.64 -8.23 -0.49
N SER A 289 -9.71 -9.54 -0.62
CA SER A 289 -9.61 -10.19 -1.92
C SER A 289 -10.42 -11.48 -1.97
N THR A 290 -10.92 -11.80 -3.17
CA THR A 290 -11.45 -13.11 -3.49
C THR A 290 -10.72 -13.67 -4.70
N HIS A 291 -10.20 -14.87 -4.56
CA HIS A 291 -9.51 -15.60 -5.60
C HIS A 291 -10.36 -16.77 -6.09
N VAL A 292 -10.28 -17.04 -7.39
CA VAL A 292 -10.92 -18.19 -8.05
C VAL A 292 -9.87 -18.93 -8.85
N ALA A 293 -9.81 -20.22 -8.66
CA ALA A 293 -9.01 -21.12 -9.49
C ALA A 293 -9.91 -22.12 -10.21
N VAL A 294 -9.74 -22.26 -11.51
CA VAL A 294 -10.32 -23.34 -12.30
C VAL A 294 -9.21 -24.33 -12.59
N VAL A 295 -9.46 -25.58 -12.25
CA VAL A 295 -8.46 -26.65 -12.33
C VAL A 295 -8.94 -27.81 -13.18
N ASP A 296 -8.02 -28.44 -13.88
CA ASP A 296 -8.21 -29.74 -14.52
C ASP A 296 -7.54 -30.83 -13.68
N ILE A 297 -8.25 -31.90 -13.40
CA ILE A 297 -7.81 -33.00 -12.55
C ILE A 297 -7.87 -34.30 -13.34
N ASP A 298 -6.71 -34.96 -13.53
CA ASP A 298 -6.65 -36.33 -13.99
C ASP A 298 -7.13 -37.30 -12.88
N LEU A 299 -8.22 -38.01 -13.10
CA LEU A 299 -8.83 -38.87 -12.10
C LEU A 299 -8.03 -40.18 -11.89
N ALA A 300 -7.13 -40.54 -12.80
CA ALA A 300 -6.32 -41.75 -12.67
C ALA A 300 -5.06 -41.49 -11.81
N THR A 301 -4.44 -40.34 -11.95
CA THR A 301 -3.19 -39.99 -11.25
C THR A 301 -3.42 -39.07 -10.07
N GLY A 302 -4.50 -38.24 -10.10
CA GLY A 302 -4.75 -37.13 -9.16
C GLY A 302 -3.94 -35.90 -9.49
N ASP A 303 -3.25 -35.85 -10.61
CA ASP A 303 -2.53 -34.63 -11.08
C ASP A 303 -3.49 -33.51 -11.32
N LEU A 304 -3.07 -32.30 -10.92
CA LEU A 304 -3.86 -31.09 -10.97
C LEU A 304 -3.13 -29.99 -11.75
N SER A 305 -3.82 -29.42 -12.73
CA SER A 305 -3.35 -28.25 -13.49
C SER A 305 -4.29 -27.06 -13.29
N VAL A 306 -3.75 -25.89 -12.95
CA VAL A 306 -4.51 -24.64 -12.93
C VAL A 306 -4.64 -24.15 -14.36
N ILE A 307 -5.86 -24.06 -14.88
CA ILE A 307 -6.16 -23.71 -16.27
C ILE A 307 -6.72 -22.30 -16.43
N ASP A 308 -7.35 -21.75 -15.38
CA ASP A 308 -7.80 -20.36 -15.30
C ASP A 308 -7.68 -19.85 -13.88
N TYR A 309 -7.42 -18.55 -13.73
CA TYR A 309 -7.29 -17.92 -12.42
C TYR A 309 -7.72 -16.46 -12.45
N LEU A 310 -8.47 -16.03 -11.42
CA LEU A 310 -8.84 -14.65 -11.21
C LEU A 310 -8.59 -14.26 -9.75
N ALA A 311 -8.08 -13.05 -9.54
CA ALA A 311 -8.09 -12.36 -8.26
C ALA A 311 -8.91 -11.07 -8.39
N VAL A 312 -9.93 -10.93 -7.57
CA VAL A 312 -10.66 -9.68 -7.38
C VAL A 312 -10.17 -9.08 -6.07
N HIS A 313 -9.54 -7.91 -6.15
CA HIS A 313 -8.83 -7.31 -5.04
C HIS A 313 -9.26 -5.87 -4.81
N ASP A 314 -9.53 -5.54 -3.54
CA ASP A 314 -9.77 -4.18 -3.09
C ASP A 314 -8.66 -3.77 -2.12
N CYS A 315 -7.83 -2.83 -2.55
CA CYS A 315 -6.76 -2.24 -1.76
C CYS A 315 -7.04 -0.77 -1.39
N GLY A 316 -8.28 -0.30 -1.57
CA GLY A 316 -8.67 1.08 -1.42
C GLY A 316 -8.27 1.95 -2.61
N PRO A 317 -8.18 3.29 -2.46
CA PRO A 317 -7.75 4.18 -3.52
C PRO A 317 -6.37 3.80 -4.06
N LEU A 318 -6.24 3.80 -5.38
CA LEU A 318 -4.95 3.55 -6.03
C LEU A 318 -4.04 4.75 -5.86
N ILE A 319 -2.75 4.50 -5.59
CA ILE A 319 -1.73 5.56 -5.52
C ILE A 319 -1.49 6.12 -6.92
N ASN A 320 -1.44 5.24 -7.94
CA ASN A 320 -1.28 5.63 -9.34
C ASN A 320 -1.86 4.53 -10.25
#